data_d533b14ba0eec9cf9201d40fe65b84e6
#
_entry.id   d533b14ba0eec9cf9201d40fe65b84e6
#
_cell.length_a   1.000
_cell.length_b   1.000
_cell.length_c   1.000
_cell.angle_alpha   90.00
_cell.angle_beta   90.00
_cell.angle_gamma   90.00
#
_symmetry.space_group_name_H-M   'P 1'
#
loop_
_entity.id
_entity.type
_entity.pdbx_description
1 polymer ?
#
loop_
_entity_poly.entity_id
_entity_poly.type
_entity_poly.pdbx_seq_one_letter_code
_entity_poly.pdbx_strand_id
1 'polypeptide(L)'
;MKTLKVTLKQHTPLIHFQHDQYGATLRASEFKPRFDRYLTQILEHDNYNYWKRFLVGSVVGANIDETAGTTTQNNLDRRDAKIEAKFNEGFCALDYKLKVITSGNTSQKMGSLPMYFANQGNNVEEKYDIYRQTDVILEFSSFHSELLALIKEHIKDFLARTNFGARQTKGYGSFYLKGEEPKKANYYFIVRTSDLVTLFKSISDFYAVIRSGINDGMYIKSALFKYLKENDRQWDKRTIKGFFYSNSEIKAKQTEHPETDSPLVEVSSGSNIMYKELLGLSTNESWQKKGAKLTRQNADIQRFKSPILFKPILVEEGEKSYFKVFIYFSPIPQEIRGASFKITWSLKPEDPKTMYMDSDFFYIESYFTWIYNNKSGLIPMLASSDPNSLSKSHQSRYDTLNRLFNSLTKG
;
A
#
# COMPACT_ATOMS: atom_id res chain seq x y z
N MET A 1 -5.25 -19.51 -32.11
CA MET A 1 -5.03 -18.91 -30.78
C MET A 1 -3.54 -19.01 -30.44
N LYS A 2 -2.89 -17.90 -30.11
CA LYS A 2 -1.48 -17.87 -29.69
C LYS A 2 -1.40 -17.89 -28.17
N THR A 3 -0.26 -18.31 -27.61
CA THR A 3 -0.06 -18.45 -26.17
C THR A 3 1.26 -17.80 -25.74
N LEU A 4 1.24 -17.05 -24.64
CA LEU A 4 2.39 -16.48 -23.94
C LEU A 4 2.45 -17.11 -22.53
N LYS A 5 3.62 -17.61 -22.14
CA LYS A 5 3.87 -18.12 -20.79
C LYS A 5 4.86 -17.24 -20.06
N VAL A 6 4.55 -16.92 -18.82
CA VAL A 6 5.38 -16.11 -17.94
C VAL A 6 5.52 -16.82 -16.59
N THR A 7 6.75 -17.07 -16.16
CA THR A 7 7.01 -17.73 -14.87
C THR A 7 7.29 -16.69 -13.80
N LEU A 8 6.53 -16.77 -12.72
CA LEU A 8 6.67 -15.92 -11.54
C LEU A 8 7.29 -16.71 -10.39
N LYS A 9 8.10 -16.03 -9.57
CA LYS A 9 8.49 -16.48 -8.23
C LYS A 9 7.63 -15.75 -7.21
N GLN A 10 7.08 -16.49 -6.24
CA GLN A 10 6.42 -15.91 -5.08
C GLN A 10 7.48 -15.62 -4.01
N HIS A 11 7.67 -14.34 -3.68
CA HIS A 11 8.69 -13.90 -2.72
C HIS A 11 8.16 -13.83 -1.29
N THR A 12 6.87 -13.47 -1.14
CA THR A 12 6.21 -13.39 0.17
C THR A 12 4.87 -14.10 0.16
N PRO A 13 4.42 -14.61 1.33
CA PRO A 13 3.15 -15.33 1.43
C PRO A 13 1.96 -14.50 0.98
N LEU A 14 0.97 -15.18 0.43
CA LEU A 14 -0.31 -14.63 0.01
C LEU A 14 -1.37 -14.90 1.08
N ILE A 15 -2.11 -13.86 1.47
CA ILE A 15 -3.22 -13.98 2.40
C ILE A 15 -4.52 -13.87 1.61
N HIS A 16 -5.29 -14.96 1.57
CA HIS A 16 -6.62 -14.98 0.96
C HIS A 16 -7.73 -14.77 1.99
N PHE A 17 -8.80 -14.12 1.57
CA PHE A 17 -10.02 -13.99 2.39
C PHE A 17 -10.77 -15.33 2.55
N GLN A 18 -10.63 -16.25 1.60
CA GLN A 18 -11.18 -17.60 1.66
C GLN A 18 -10.11 -18.56 2.19
N HIS A 19 -10.00 -18.64 3.50
CA HIS A 19 -9.01 -19.45 4.20
C HIS A 19 -9.26 -20.97 4.10
N ASP A 20 -10.46 -21.39 3.71
CA ASP A 20 -10.87 -22.80 3.65
C ASP A 20 -10.26 -23.56 2.45
N GLN A 21 -9.61 -22.86 1.52
CA GLN A 21 -9.01 -23.48 0.35
C GLN A 21 -7.53 -23.76 0.55
N TYR A 22 -7.23 -24.99 0.96
CA TYR A 22 -5.85 -25.46 1.08
C TYR A 22 -5.06 -25.24 -0.21
N GLY A 23 -3.87 -24.66 -0.10
CA GLY A 23 -2.98 -24.44 -1.25
C GLY A 23 -3.41 -23.34 -2.20
N ALA A 24 -4.34 -22.45 -1.81
CA ALA A 24 -4.77 -21.34 -2.66
C ALA A 24 -3.60 -20.42 -3.00
N THR A 25 -3.40 -20.18 -4.30
CA THR A 25 -2.38 -19.28 -4.83
C THR A 25 -3.03 -18.08 -5.55
N LEU A 26 -2.22 -17.33 -6.29
CA LEU A 26 -2.67 -16.26 -7.17
C LEU A 26 -3.81 -16.74 -8.07
N ARG A 27 -4.92 -15.97 -8.09
CA ARG A 27 -6.11 -16.32 -8.90
C ARG A 27 -6.16 -15.48 -10.17
N ALA A 28 -6.55 -16.12 -11.26
CA ALA A 28 -6.80 -15.42 -12.53
C ALA A 28 -7.88 -14.33 -12.38
N SER A 29 -8.91 -14.58 -11.56
CA SER A 29 -9.99 -13.62 -11.25
C SER A 29 -9.51 -12.40 -10.43
N GLU A 30 -8.40 -12.49 -9.70
CA GLU A 30 -7.77 -11.34 -9.03
C GLU A 30 -6.78 -10.62 -9.96
N PHE A 31 -5.99 -11.39 -10.70
CA PHE A 31 -4.94 -10.85 -11.57
C PHE A 31 -5.51 -10.11 -12.77
N LYS A 32 -6.37 -10.79 -13.55
CA LYS A 32 -6.84 -10.31 -14.86
C LYS A 32 -7.52 -8.93 -14.78
N PRO A 33 -8.54 -8.69 -13.92
CA PRO A 33 -9.21 -7.38 -13.88
C PRO A 33 -8.30 -6.22 -13.51
N ARG A 34 -7.29 -6.49 -12.67
CA ARG A 34 -6.30 -5.47 -12.26
C ARG A 34 -5.31 -5.19 -13.38
N PHE A 35 -4.90 -6.22 -14.11
CA PHE A 35 -3.97 -6.08 -15.22
C PHE A 35 -4.63 -5.45 -16.45
N ASP A 36 -5.88 -5.82 -16.76
CA ASP A 36 -6.67 -5.18 -17.81
C ASP A 36 -6.79 -3.67 -17.56
N ARG A 37 -7.16 -3.27 -16.34
CA ARG A 37 -7.22 -1.85 -15.96
C ARG A 37 -5.87 -1.17 -16.07
N TYR A 38 -4.81 -1.82 -15.61
CA TYR A 38 -3.46 -1.27 -15.70
C TYR A 38 -3.06 -1.01 -17.15
N LEU A 39 -3.28 -1.95 -18.05
CA LEU A 39 -2.96 -1.80 -19.48
C LEU A 39 -3.74 -0.65 -20.11
N THR A 40 -5.03 -0.54 -19.83
CA THR A 40 -5.89 0.51 -20.41
C THR A 40 -5.59 1.91 -19.85
N GLN A 41 -5.03 2.03 -18.65
CA GLN A 41 -4.67 3.31 -18.02
C GLN A 41 -3.27 3.82 -18.38
N ILE A 42 -2.32 2.93 -18.64
CA ILE A 42 -0.90 3.31 -18.88
C ILE A 42 -0.63 3.75 -20.30
N LEU A 43 -1.27 3.09 -21.25
CA LEU A 43 -1.14 3.52 -22.62
C LEU A 43 -2.00 4.77 -22.75
N GLU A 44 -1.38 5.91 -22.98
CA GLU A 44 -2.00 7.27 -23.19
C GLU A 44 -3.11 7.27 -24.26
N HIS A 45 -3.43 6.14 -24.79
CA HIS A 45 -4.59 5.85 -25.60
C HIS A 45 -5.79 5.54 -24.70
N ASP A 46 -6.19 6.48 -23.85
CA ASP A 46 -7.46 6.45 -23.10
C ASP A 46 -8.68 6.44 -24.04
N ASN A 47 -8.47 5.95 -25.22
CA ASN A 47 -9.39 6.03 -26.30
C ASN A 47 -10.01 4.65 -26.46
N TYR A 48 -11.31 4.58 -26.18
CA TYR A 48 -12.15 3.41 -26.49
C TYR A 48 -11.87 2.87 -27.89
N ASN A 49 -11.69 3.73 -28.90
CA ASN A 49 -11.41 3.35 -30.28
C ASN A 49 -10.12 2.53 -30.45
N TYR A 50 -9.09 2.78 -29.63
CA TYR A 50 -7.88 1.95 -29.65
C TYR A 50 -8.14 0.56 -29.01
N TRP A 51 -8.81 0.54 -27.84
CA TRP A 51 -9.01 -0.67 -27.06
C TRP A 51 -10.16 -1.53 -27.57
N LYS A 52 -11.13 -0.93 -28.28
CA LYS A 52 -12.32 -1.57 -28.82
C LYS A 52 -12.02 -2.92 -29.46
N ARG A 53 -10.96 -3.00 -30.28
CA ARG A 53 -10.55 -4.22 -30.98
C ARG A 53 -10.10 -5.36 -30.06
N PHE A 54 -9.72 -5.05 -28.81
CA PHE A 54 -9.24 -6.00 -27.82
C PHE A 54 -10.26 -6.28 -26.71
N LEU A 55 -11.39 -5.60 -26.69
CA LEU A 55 -12.40 -5.78 -25.65
C LEU A 55 -13.27 -7.01 -25.92
N VAL A 56 -13.58 -7.75 -24.85
CA VAL A 56 -14.50 -8.89 -24.94
C VAL A 56 -15.89 -8.43 -25.41
N GLY A 57 -16.36 -9.04 -26.47
CA GLY A 57 -17.68 -8.76 -27.03
C GLY A 57 -17.74 -7.54 -27.94
N SER A 58 -16.60 -6.91 -28.28
CA SER A 58 -16.56 -5.88 -29.29
C SER A 58 -16.94 -6.41 -30.67
N VAL A 59 -17.49 -5.55 -31.47
CA VAL A 59 -18.01 -5.91 -32.82
C VAL A 59 -16.93 -5.75 -33.90
N VAL A 60 -15.72 -5.34 -33.52
CA VAL A 60 -14.62 -5.10 -34.46
C VAL A 60 -14.12 -6.45 -35.01
N GLY A 61 -14.30 -6.67 -36.30
CA GLY A 61 -13.88 -7.90 -36.99
C GLY A 61 -14.99 -8.92 -37.25
N ALA A 62 -16.23 -8.69 -36.83
CA ALA A 62 -17.35 -9.37 -37.43
C ALA A 62 -17.41 -8.88 -38.89
N ASN A 63 -17.19 -9.79 -39.86
CA ASN A 63 -17.53 -9.51 -41.24
C ASN A 63 -19.02 -9.15 -41.28
N ILE A 64 -19.28 -7.83 -41.34
CA ILE A 64 -20.62 -7.33 -41.56
C ILE A 64 -20.93 -7.77 -43.00
N ASP A 65 -21.77 -8.77 -43.14
CA ASP A 65 -22.31 -9.16 -44.45
C ASP A 65 -23.01 -7.88 -44.96
N GLU A 66 -22.54 -7.33 -46.07
CA GLU A 66 -23.08 -6.08 -46.65
C GLU A 66 -24.59 -6.16 -46.94
N THR A 67 -25.16 -7.38 -46.81
CA THR A 67 -26.59 -7.65 -46.92
C THR A 67 -27.36 -7.57 -45.58
N ALA A 68 -26.69 -7.28 -44.47
CA ALA A 68 -27.33 -7.16 -43.15
C ALA A 68 -28.26 -5.96 -43.11
N GLY A 69 -29.55 -6.18 -42.94
CA GLY A 69 -30.56 -5.12 -42.90
C GLY A 69 -30.37 -4.14 -41.71
N THR A 70 -31.00 -2.96 -41.82
CA THR A 70 -30.93 -1.82 -40.88
C THR A 70 -31.12 -2.20 -39.39
N THR A 71 -31.90 -3.25 -39.11
CA THR A 71 -32.14 -3.75 -37.75
C THR A 71 -30.90 -4.37 -37.13
N THR A 72 -30.06 -5.05 -37.93
CA THR A 72 -28.79 -5.63 -37.45
C THR A 72 -27.77 -4.56 -37.14
N GLN A 73 -27.66 -3.53 -38.01
CA GLN A 73 -26.77 -2.38 -37.76
C GLN A 73 -27.14 -1.62 -36.47
N ASN A 74 -28.43 -1.31 -36.28
CA ASN A 74 -28.91 -0.64 -35.05
C ASN A 74 -28.63 -1.46 -33.77
N ASN A 75 -28.65 -2.79 -33.83
CA ASN A 75 -28.31 -3.65 -32.69
C ASN A 75 -26.80 -3.67 -32.43
N LEU A 76 -25.98 -3.62 -33.47
CA LEU A 76 -24.51 -3.52 -33.35
C LEU A 76 -24.11 -2.18 -32.73
N ASP A 77 -24.67 -1.07 -33.18
CA ASP A 77 -24.40 0.26 -32.66
C ASP A 77 -24.81 0.40 -31.18
N ARG A 78 -25.97 -0.15 -30.80
CA ARG A 78 -26.41 -0.21 -29.39
C ARG A 78 -25.49 -1.06 -28.51
N ARG A 79 -24.96 -2.15 -29.05
CA ARG A 79 -24.00 -3.00 -28.32
C ARG A 79 -22.68 -2.30 -28.13
N ASP A 80 -22.16 -1.64 -29.17
CA ASP A 80 -20.92 -0.87 -29.13
C ASP A 80 -21.01 0.27 -28.09
N ALA A 81 -22.10 1.06 -28.14
CA ALA A 81 -22.34 2.13 -27.15
C ALA A 81 -22.39 1.61 -25.70
N LYS A 82 -22.94 0.42 -25.46
CA LYS A 82 -22.94 -0.20 -24.12
C LYS A 82 -21.54 -0.61 -23.66
N ILE A 83 -20.69 -1.10 -24.56
CA ILE A 83 -19.32 -1.48 -24.26
C ILE A 83 -18.50 -0.23 -23.99
N GLU A 84 -18.69 0.82 -24.78
CA GLU A 84 -18.03 2.12 -24.58
C GLU A 84 -18.39 2.75 -23.23
N ALA A 85 -19.68 2.76 -22.87
CA ALA A 85 -20.13 3.26 -21.58
C ALA A 85 -19.46 2.51 -20.42
N LYS A 86 -19.39 1.18 -20.47
CA LYS A 86 -18.70 0.36 -19.48
C LYS A 86 -17.21 0.63 -19.43
N PHE A 87 -16.57 0.82 -20.57
CA PHE A 87 -15.15 1.16 -20.66
C PHE A 87 -14.88 2.50 -19.96
N ASN A 88 -15.70 3.50 -20.23
CA ASN A 88 -15.61 4.84 -19.61
C ASN A 88 -15.87 4.80 -18.09
N GLU A 89 -16.66 3.84 -17.61
CA GLU A 89 -16.84 3.52 -16.18
C GLU A 89 -15.65 2.73 -15.58
N GLY A 90 -14.63 2.42 -16.37
CA GLY A 90 -13.44 1.66 -15.94
C GLY A 90 -13.61 0.14 -15.97
N PHE A 91 -14.67 -0.40 -16.59
CA PHE A 91 -14.87 -1.82 -16.82
C PHE A 91 -14.30 -2.23 -18.20
N CYS A 92 -13.05 -2.69 -18.19
CA CYS A 92 -12.35 -3.14 -19.40
C CYS A 92 -11.95 -4.61 -19.25
N ALA A 93 -12.64 -5.49 -19.94
CA ALA A 93 -12.26 -6.89 -20.05
C ALA A 93 -11.60 -7.13 -21.40
N LEU A 94 -10.28 -7.34 -21.42
CA LEU A 94 -9.52 -7.62 -22.64
C LEU A 94 -9.68 -9.07 -23.08
N ASP A 95 -9.71 -9.33 -24.40
CA ASP A 95 -9.97 -10.62 -25.01
C ASP A 95 -8.75 -11.54 -25.01
N TYR A 96 -8.39 -11.97 -23.80
CA TYR A 96 -7.48 -13.09 -23.57
C TYR A 96 -7.98 -13.98 -22.45
N LYS A 97 -7.62 -15.24 -22.49
CA LYS A 97 -7.81 -16.20 -21.39
C LYS A 97 -6.53 -16.22 -20.56
N LEU A 98 -6.67 -16.19 -19.23
CA LEU A 98 -5.57 -16.36 -18.29
C LEU A 98 -5.76 -17.65 -17.52
N LYS A 99 -4.76 -18.54 -17.60
CA LYS A 99 -4.63 -19.71 -16.73
C LYS A 99 -3.46 -19.52 -15.78
N VAL A 100 -3.68 -19.78 -14.50
CA VAL A 100 -2.65 -19.80 -13.47
C VAL A 100 -2.31 -21.26 -13.20
N ILE A 101 -1.05 -21.64 -13.38
CA ILE A 101 -0.56 -23.00 -13.21
C ILE A 101 0.49 -22.98 -12.11
N THR A 102 0.35 -23.89 -11.16
CA THR A 102 1.31 -24.10 -10.08
C THR A 102 2.03 -25.41 -10.26
N SER A 103 3.34 -25.42 -10.12
CA SER A 103 4.13 -26.64 -10.18
C SER A 103 4.16 -27.30 -8.79
N GLY A 104 3.40 -28.40 -8.64
CA GLY A 104 3.53 -29.30 -7.49
C GLY A 104 2.88 -28.87 -6.18
N ASN A 105 2.84 -29.82 -5.23
CA ASN A 105 2.21 -29.68 -3.90
C ASN A 105 3.08 -28.96 -2.84
N THR A 106 3.80 -27.92 -3.22
CA THR A 106 4.71 -27.20 -2.32
C THR A 106 4.09 -25.97 -1.65
N SER A 107 2.79 -26.02 -1.34
CA SER A 107 2.21 -25.02 -0.48
C SER A 107 2.64 -25.25 0.97
N GLN A 108 3.48 -24.40 1.50
CA GLN A 108 3.87 -24.43 2.90
C GLN A 108 2.91 -23.55 3.70
N LYS A 109 2.19 -24.16 4.66
CA LYS A 109 1.45 -23.39 5.66
C LYS A 109 2.47 -22.67 6.53
N MET A 110 2.43 -21.35 6.51
CA MET A 110 3.29 -20.52 7.32
C MET A 110 2.60 -20.31 8.68
N GLY A 111 3.27 -20.64 9.75
CA GLY A 111 2.82 -20.36 11.13
C GLY A 111 2.59 -18.85 11.37
N SER A 112 2.40 -18.46 12.62
CA SER A 112 2.09 -17.09 13.01
C SER A 112 3.08 -16.05 12.45
N LEU A 113 2.71 -15.42 11.33
CA LEU A 113 3.41 -14.25 10.81
C LEU A 113 2.83 -12.99 11.45
N PRO A 114 3.64 -11.92 11.61
CA PRO A 114 3.16 -10.66 12.17
C PRO A 114 1.97 -10.10 11.36
N MET A 115 0.78 -10.26 11.89
CA MET A 115 -0.45 -9.81 11.25
C MET A 115 -0.85 -8.46 11.82
N TYR A 116 -0.46 -7.38 11.13
CA TYR A 116 -0.80 -6.00 11.54
C TYR A 116 -2.23 -5.63 11.15
N PHE A 117 -3.22 -6.28 11.75
CA PHE A 117 -4.62 -5.85 11.61
C PHE A 117 -4.94 -4.84 12.70
N ALA A 118 -4.94 -3.59 12.38
CA ALA A 118 -5.19 -2.54 13.33
C ALA A 118 -6.56 -2.65 14.05
N ASN A 119 -7.53 -3.41 13.54
CA ASN A 119 -8.92 -3.36 14.02
C ASN A 119 -9.68 -4.70 14.01
N GLN A 120 -9.03 -5.84 13.99
CA GLN A 120 -9.73 -7.13 13.90
C GLN A 120 -9.66 -7.99 15.16
N GLY A 121 -9.84 -7.46 16.35
CA GLY A 121 -9.98 -8.26 17.59
C GLY A 121 -8.86 -9.28 17.84
N ASN A 122 -8.88 -9.92 19.01
CA ASN A 122 -7.78 -10.78 19.50
C ASN A 122 -7.66 -12.18 18.84
N ASN A 123 -8.52 -12.55 17.88
CA ASN A 123 -8.57 -13.92 17.32
C ASN A 123 -8.21 -13.99 15.84
N VAL A 124 -7.34 -13.11 15.35
CA VAL A 124 -7.03 -13.01 13.91
C VAL A 124 -6.01 -14.05 13.46
N GLU A 125 -5.18 -14.55 14.38
CA GLU A 125 -4.11 -15.50 14.06
C GLU A 125 -4.63 -16.87 13.59
N GLU A 126 -5.85 -17.25 14.00
CA GLU A 126 -6.47 -18.51 13.61
C GLU A 126 -7.25 -18.47 12.30
N LYS A 127 -7.47 -17.30 11.71
CA LYS A 127 -8.42 -17.11 10.60
C LYS A 127 -7.84 -17.19 9.20
N TYR A 128 -6.54 -17.21 9.03
CA TYR A 128 -5.95 -17.15 7.69
C TYR A 128 -4.83 -18.16 7.50
N ASP A 129 -5.03 -19.07 6.58
CA ASP A 129 -3.95 -19.89 6.07
C ASP A 129 -3.10 -19.05 5.12
N ILE A 130 -1.81 -19.04 5.37
CA ILE A 130 -0.83 -18.26 4.61
C ILE A 130 0.03 -19.23 3.84
N TYR A 131 0.03 -19.12 2.51
CA TYR A 131 0.74 -20.04 1.65
C TYR A 131 1.83 -19.34 0.86
N ARG A 132 2.97 -20.04 0.74
CA ARG A 132 4.05 -19.70 -0.16
C ARG A 132 4.25 -20.84 -1.14
N GLN A 133 4.23 -20.50 -2.42
CA GLN A 133 4.63 -21.42 -3.51
C GLN A 133 5.93 -20.93 -4.12
N THR A 134 6.70 -21.86 -4.73
CA THR A 134 7.97 -21.47 -5.36
C THR A 134 7.76 -20.80 -6.70
N ASP A 135 7.05 -21.45 -7.61
CA ASP A 135 6.85 -20.99 -8.99
C ASP A 135 5.37 -21.00 -9.37
N VAL A 136 4.95 -19.95 -10.07
CA VAL A 136 3.60 -19.81 -10.63
C VAL A 136 3.73 -19.44 -12.10
N ILE A 137 3.11 -20.20 -12.98
CA ILE A 137 3.11 -19.92 -14.42
C ILE A 137 1.79 -19.23 -14.79
N LEU A 138 1.89 -18.06 -15.39
CA LEU A 138 0.79 -17.36 -16.03
C LEU A 138 0.79 -17.73 -17.52
N GLU A 139 -0.28 -18.34 -17.97
CA GLU A 139 -0.47 -18.68 -19.38
C GLU A 139 -1.60 -17.80 -19.96
N PHE A 140 -1.21 -16.90 -20.86
CA PHE A 140 -2.10 -15.99 -21.56
C PHE A 140 -2.37 -16.55 -22.95
N SER A 141 -3.63 -16.66 -23.35
CA SER A 141 -4.02 -17.15 -24.66
C SER A 141 -5.00 -16.20 -25.32
N SER A 142 -4.71 -15.77 -26.55
CA SER A 142 -5.55 -14.85 -27.32
C SER A 142 -5.47 -15.13 -28.83
N PHE A 143 -6.47 -14.68 -29.57
CA PHE A 143 -6.41 -14.58 -31.00
C PHE A 143 -5.67 -13.33 -31.50
N HIS A 144 -5.57 -12.28 -30.63
CA HIS A 144 -4.90 -11.04 -30.90
C HIS A 144 -3.40 -11.12 -30.54
N SER A 145 -2.53 -11.26 -31.54
CA SER A 145 -1.08 -11.31 -31.29
C SER A 145 -0.51 -10.02 -30.74
N GLU A 146 -1.08 -8.88 -31.15
CA GLU A 146 -0.69 -7.55 -30.63
C GLU A 146 -1.00 -7.42 -29.13
N LEU A 147 -2.16 -7.92 -28.69
CA LEU A 147 -2.50 -7.91 -27.27
C LEU A 147 -1.53 -8.75 -26.43
N LEU A 148 -1.09 -9.91 -26.94
CA LEU A 148 -0.05 -10.71 -26.27
C LEU A 148 1.31 -10.00 -26.23
N ALA A 149 1.65 -9.21 -27.25
CA ALA A 149 2.86 -8.39 -27.26
C ALA A 149 2.79 -7.28 -26.18
N LEU A 150 1.67 -6.56 -26.07
CA LEU A 150 1.43 -5.58 -25.01
C LEU A 150 1.49 -6.21 -23.61
N ILE A 151 0.89 -7.37 -23.42
CA ILE A 151 0.98 -8.12 -22.16
C ILE A 151 2.43 -8.41 -21.81
N LYS A 152 3.22 -8.90 -22.76
CA LYS A 152 4.65 -9.24 -22.57
C LYS A 152 5.47 -8.00 -22.20
N GLU A 153 5.21 -6.90 -22.84
CA GLU A 153 5.91 -5.63 -22.61
C GLU A 153 5.64 -5.05 -21.22
N HIS A 154 4.37 -5.01 -20.80
CA HIS A 154 3.94 -4.27 -19.63
C HIS A 154 3.80 -5.11 -18.34
N ILE A 155 3.85 -6.43 -18.42
CA ILE A 155 3.65 -7.31 -17.25
C ILE A 155 4.69 -7.06 -16.14
N LYS A 156 5.93 -6.71 -16.50
CA LYS A 156 7.00 -6.43 -15.54
C LYS A 156 6.68 -5.21 -14.68
N ASP A 157 6.26 -4.14 -15.32
CA ASP A 157 5.94 -2.88 -14.63
C ASP A 157 4.68 -3.02 -13.77
N PHE A 158 3.68 -3.77 -14.25
CA PHE A 158 2.51 -4.11 -13.45
C PHE A 158 2.87 -4.90 -12.19
N LEU A 159 3.65 -5.97 -12.33
CA LEU A 159 4.08 -6.81 -11.21
C LEU A 159 4.96 -6.05 -10.22
N ALA A 160 5.79 -5.12 -10.68
CA ALA A 160 6.62 -4.28 -9.82
C ALA A 160 5.75 -3.44 -8.86
N ARG A 161 4.66 -2.87 -9.37
CA ARG A 161 3.75 -1.97 -8.63
C ARG A 161 2.54 -2.67 -8.01
N THR A 162 2.54 -4.02 -7.98
CA THR A 162 1.37 -4.78 -7.55
C THR A 162 1.76 -5.95 -6.66
N ASN A 163 1.12 -6.04 -5.49
CA ASN A 163 1.06 -7.25 -4.69
C ASN A 163 -0.39 -7.77 -4.67
N PHE A 164 -0.59 -9.02 -4.30
CA PHE A 164 -1.88 -9.70 -4.36
C PHE A 164 -2.38 -10.15 -2.98
N GLY A 165 -3.67 -10.44 -2.87
CA GLY A 165 -4.33 -10.83 -1.63
C GLY A 165 -4.51 -9.66 -0.64
N ALA A 166 -4.64 -9.97 0.64
CA ALA A 166 -4.73 -8.97 1.69
C ALA A 166 -3.34 -8.36 2.01
N ARG A 167 -3.32 -7.15 2.57
CA ARG A 167 -2.11 -6.43 3.05
C ARG A 167 -1.05 -6.16 1.98
N GLN A 168 -1.47 -5.94 0.79
CA GLN A 168 -0.62 -5.69 -0.36
C GLN A 168 0.40 -4.57 -0.14
N THR A 169 -0.02 -3.45 0.49
CA THR A 169 0.90 -2.33 0.79
C THR A 169 1.96 -2.64 1.84
N LYS A 170 1.78 -3.75 2.59
CA LYS A 170 2.71 -4.19 3.65
C LYS A 170 3.67 -5.29 3.21
N GLY A 171 3.72 -5.57 1.91
CA GLY A 171 4.65 -6.53 1.33
C GLY A 171 4.15 -7.97 1.25
N TYR A 172 2.90 -8.26 1.66
CA TYR A 172 2.32 -9.58 1.44
C TYR A 172 1.92 -9.76 -0.02
N GLY A 173 1.97 -11.03 -0.49
CA GLY A 173 1.58 -11.40 -1.86
C GLY A 173 2.49 -10.82 -2.94
N SER A 174 3.78 -10.73 -2.67
CA SER A 174 4.77 -10.26 -3.64
C SER A 174 5.12 -11.38 -4.62
N PHE A 175 4.77 -11.18 -5.89
CA PHE A 175 5.14 -12.01 -7.03
C PHE A 175 5.92 -11.17 -8.03
N TYR A 176 6.99 -11.73 -8.58
CA TYR A 176 7.73 -11.09 -9.67
C TYR A 176 8.28 -12.14 -10.64
N LEU A 177 8.81 -11.70 -11.79
CA LEU A 177 9.39 -12.59 -12.78
C LEU A 177 10.54 -13.39 -12.18
N LYS A 178 10.56 -14.69 -12.44
CA LYS A 178 11.61 -15.59 -11.93
C LYS A 178 12.96 -15.17 -12.49
N GLY A 179 13.94 -14.97 -11.59
CA GLY A 179 15.30 -14.57 -11.96
C GLY A 179 15.48 -13.10 -12.33
N GLU A 180 14.46 -12.27 -12.17
CA GLU A 180 14.55 -10.83 -12.44
C GLU A 180 14.25 -10.00 -11.19
N GLU A 181 14.75 -8.75 -11.15
CA GLU A 181 14.43 -7.75 -10.14
C GLU A 181 13.57 -6.62 -10.72
N PRO A 182 12.66 -6.04 -9.93
CA PRO A 182 11.93 -4.84 -10.31
C PRO A 182 12.88 -3.67 -10.61
N LYS A 183 12.51 -2.89 -11.62
CA LYS A 183 13.19 -1.66 -12.01
C LYS A 183 12.31 -0.45 -11.70
N LYS A 184 12.90 0.75 -11.73
CA LYS A 184 12.19 2.02 -11.60
C LYS A 184 11.38 2.15 -10.29
N ALA A 185 11.88 1.58 -9.18
CA ALA A 185 11.33 1.88 -7.87
C ALA A 185 11.65 3.31 -7.46
N ASN A 186 10.84 3.92 -6.59
CA ASN A 186 11.19 5.22 -6.03
C ASN A 186 12.40 5.09 -5.09
N TYR A 187 12.35 4.07 -4.23
CA TYR A 187 13.42 3.72 -3.29
C TYR A 187 13.46 2.21 -3.05
N TYR A 188 14.52 1.73 -2.41
CA TYR A 188 14.58 0.39 -1.82
C TYR A 188 15.48 0.38 -0.58
N PHE A 189 15.29 -0.62 0.27
CA PHE A 189 16.20 -0.93 1.38
C PHE A 189 16.43 -2.44 1.47
N ILE A 190 17.46 -2.85 2.24
CA ILE A 190 17.88 -4.24 2.36
C ILE A 190 17.57 -4.75 3.76
N VAL A 191 16.91 -5.91 3.83
CA VAL A 191 16.72 -6.70 5.06
C VAL A 191 17.57 -7.96 4.95
N ARG A 192 18.66 -8.01 5.69
CA ARG A 192 19.65 -9.13 5.64
C ARG A 192 19.12 -10.37 6.37
N THR A 193 18.10 -10.99 5.82
CA THR A 193 17.46 -12.20 6.33
C THR A 193 16.69 -12.91 5.23
N SER A 194 16.53 -14.23 5.37
CA SER A 194 15.55 -15.03 4.63
C SER A 194 14.28 -15.31 5.45
N ASP A 195 14.30 -14.95 6.75
CA ASP A 195 13.17 -15.15 7.65
C ASP A 195 12.07 -14.11 7.40
N LEU A 196 10.84 -14.60 7.21
CA LEU A 196 9.67 -13.77 6.91
C LEU A 196 9.17 -12.98 8.13
N VAL A 197 9.34 -13.49 9.36
CA VAL A 197 8.95 -12.79 10.58
C VAL A 197 9.79 -11.52 10.72
N THR A 198 11.10 -11.67 10.57
CA THR A 198 12.06 -10.55 10.61
C THR A 198 11.81 -9.56 9.47
N LEU A 199 11.51 -10.05 8.26
CA LEU A 199 11.16 -9.18 7.12
C LEU A 199 9.95 -8.31 7.44
N PHE A 200 8.83 -8.91 7.83
CA PHE A 200 7.59 -8.18 8.06
C PHE A 200 7.67 -7.26 9.28
N LYS A 201 8.41 -7.66 10.32
CA LYS A 201 8.71 -6.77 11.45
C LYS A 201 9.51 -5.56 10.99
N SER A 202 10.54 -5.76 10.16
CA SER A 202 11.35 -4.67 9.59
C SER A 202 10.53 -3.70 8.75
N ILE A 203 9.65 -4.20 7.87
CA ILE A 203 8.73 -3.35 7.08
C ILE A 203 7.78 -2.58 8.00
N SER A 204 7.24 -3.23 9.03
CA SER A 204 6.34 -2.58 9.97
C SER A 204 7.03 -1.48 10.77
N ASP A 205 8.22 -1.75 11.27
CA ASP A 205 9.00 -0.80 12.05
C ASP A 205 9.42 0.39 11.18
N PHE A 206 9.87 0.14 9.95
CA PHE A 206 10.15 1.19 8.97
C PHE A 206 8.91 2.06 8.72
N TYR A 207 7.75 1.43 8.46
CA TYR A 207 6.51 2.16 8.24
C TYR A 207 6.02 2.92 9.48
N ALA A 208 6.20 2.36 10.67
CA ALA A 208 5.87 3.05 11.91
C ALA A 208 6.71 4.31 12.08
N VAL A 209 8.03 4.24 11.85
CA VAL A 209 8.91 5.41 11.92
C VAL A 209 8.48 6.49 10.94
N ILE A 210 8.19 6.17 9.69
CA ILE A 210 7.80 7.18 8.71
C ILE A 210 6.40 7.75 8.95
N ARG A 211 5.50 7.08 9.68
CA ARG A 211 4.10 7.50 9.81
C ARG A 211 3.73 8.00 11.20
N SER A 212 4.02 7.25 12.25
CA SER A 212 3.45 7.49 13.59
C SER A 212 4.46 7.49 14.73
N GLY A 213 5.68 7.05 14.47
CA GLY A 213 6.69 6.77 15.49
C GLY A 213 6.48 5.43 16.19
N ILE A 214 7.42 5.07 17.06
CA ILE A 214 7.41 3.87 17.89
C ILE A 214 7.38 4.28 19.36
N ASN A 215 6.48 3.66 20.14
CA ASN A 215 6.38 3.86 21.58
C ASN A 215 6.04 2.51 22.22
N ASP A 216 7.05 1.67 22.31
CA ASP A 216 6.94 0.30 22.81
C ASP A 216 8.30 -0.06 23.45
N GLY A 217 8.48 0.29 24.72
CA GLY A 217 9.74 0.12 25.45
C GLY A 217 10.90 0.99 24.97
N MET A 218 10.82 1.58 23.80
CA MET A 218 11.68 2.67 23.31
C MET A 218 10.82 3.72 22.63
N TYR A 219 11.26 4.98 22.67
CA TYR A 219 10.53 6.07 22.05
C TYR A 219 11.31 6.65 20.87
N ILE A 220 10.77 6.41 19.65
CA ILE A 220 11.27 7.02 18.42
C ILE A 220 10.14 7.88 17.85
N LYS A 221 10.39 9.18 17.71
CA LYS A 221 9.45 10.12 17.10
C LYS A 221 9.21 9.74 15.64
N SER A 222 8.05 10.11 15.11
CA SER A 222 7.77 9.95 13.68
C SER A 222 8.66 10.87 12.85
N ALA A 223 9.19 10.34 11.74
CA ALA A 223 9.87 11.15 10.74
C ALA A 223 8.94 12.23 10.16
N LEU A 224 7.64 11.89 9.97
CA LEU A 224 6.62 12.86 9.54
C LEU A 224 6.47 14.03 10.54
N PHE A 225 6.48 13.74 11.85
CA PHE A 225 6.46 14.79 12.86
C PHE A 225 7.63 15.76 12.71
N LYS A 226 8.85 15.23 12.52
CA LYS A 226 10.06 16.03 12.36
C LYS A 226 10.02 16.85 11.07
N TYR A 227 9.63 16.22 9.95
CA TYR A 227 9.45 16.87 8.66
C TYR A 227 8.45 18.04 8.73
N LEU A 228 7.29 17.82 9.35
CA LEU A 228 6.27 18.87 9.53
C LEU A 228 6.81 20.02 10.37
N LYS A 229 7.52 19.70 11.48
CA LYS A 229 8.12 20.73 12.37
C LYS A 229 9.15 21.59 11.64
N GLU A 230 10.00 21.03 10.80
CA GLU A 230 10.99 21.75 9.99
C GLU A 230 10.37 22.63 8.89
N ASN A 231 9.10 22.38 8.56
CA ASN A 231 8.35 23.16 7.59
C ASN A 231 7.24 24.02 8.24
N ASP A 232 7.35 24.30 9.54
CA ASP A 232 6.40 25.12 10.31
C ASP A 232 4.94 24.62 10.23
N ARG A 233 4.78 23.28 10.17
CA ARG A 233 3.47 22.63 10.15
C ARG A 233 3.19 21.90 11.46
N GLN A 234 1.93 21.96 11.88
CA GLN A 234 1.52 21.33 13.12
C GLN A 234 1.22 19.83 12.94
N TRP A 235 1.68 19.03 13.90
CA TRP A 235 1.43 17.60 13.95
C TRP A 235 -0.02 17.28 14.35
N ASP A 236 -0.73 16.47 13.55
CA ASP A 236 -2.14 16.08 13.75
C ASP A 236 -2.49 15.67 15.19
N LYS A 237 -1.64 14.84 15.82
CA LYS A 237 -1.88 14.39 17.20
C LYS A 237 -1.85 15.53 18.22
N ARG A 238 -1.10 16.61 17.95
CA ARG A 238 -1.11 17.80 18.82
C ARG A 238 -2.42 18.53 18.73
N THR A 239 -2.93 18.74 17.52
CA THR A 239 -4.23 19.34 17.28
C THR A 239 -5.33 18.57 18.00
N ILE A 240 -5.35 17.22 17.82
CA ILE A 240 -6.34 16.34 18.47
C ILE A 240 -6.23 16.41 19.99
N LYS A 241 -5.02 16.43 20.55
CA LYS A 241 -4.84 16.64 22.00
C LYS A 241 -5.37 18.01 22.45
N GLY A 242 -5.11 19.07 21.68
CA GLY A 242 -5.62 20.40 21.96
C GLY A 242 -7.15 20.46 22.03
N PHE A 243 -7.84 19.66 21.22
CA PHE A 243 -9.30 19.59 21.24
C PHE A 243 -9.88 18.86 22.47
N PHE A 244 -9.25 17.78 22.89
CA PHE A 244 -9.89 16.81 23.79
C PHE A 244 -9.23 16.68 25.16
N TYR A 245 -8.02 17.19 25.34
CA TYR A 245 -7.35 17.18 26.63
C TYR A 245 -7.65 18.46 27.42
N SER A 246 -7.72 18.34 28.74
CA SER A 246 -7.82 19.51 29.63
C SER A 246 -6.48 20.26 29.72
N ASN A 247 -6.52 21.54 30.04
CA ASN A 247 -5.32 22.35 30.22
C ASN A 247 -4.36 21.80 31.30
N SER A 248 -4.90 21.16 32.35
CA SER A 248 -4.10 20.50 33.38
C SER A 248 -3.35 19.28 32.85
N GLU A 249 -4.00 18.45 32.01
CA GLU A 249 -3.35 17.30 31.37
C GLU A 249 -2.28 17.71 30.35
N ILE A 250 -2.52 18.83 29.66
CA ILE A 250 -1.55 19.43 28.74
C ILE A 250 -0.32 19.89 29.49
N LYS A 251 -0.50 20.65 30.59
CA LYS A 251 0.59 21.16 31.44
C LYS A 251 1.39 20.05 32.11
N ALA A 252 0.73 19.01 32.63
CA ALA A 252 1.39 17.86 33.23
C ALA A 252 2.35 17.17 32.25
N LYS A 253 1.93 16.99 31.00
CA LYS A 253 2.78 16.38 29.96
C LYS A 253 3.93 17.27 29.51
N GLN A 254 3.79 18.58 29.53
CA GLN A 254 4.88 19.53 29.25
C GLN A 254 5.97 19.46 30.33
N THR A 255 5.58 19.21 31.57
CA THR A 255 6.53 19.05 32.71
C THR A 255 7.26 17.70 32.63
N GLU A 256 6.58 16.62 32.21
CA GLU A 256 7.20 15.30 32.07
C GLU A 256 8.22 15.23 30.90
N HIS A 257 8.04 16.05 29.85
CA HIS A 257 8.85 16.02 28.64
C HIS A 257 9.13 17.43 28.10
N PRO A 258 9.86 18.28 28.83
CA PRO A 258 10.08 19.69 28.48
C PRO A 258 10.80 19.90 27.15
N GLU A 259 11.65 18.97 26.75
CA GLU A 259 12.43 19.01 25.53
C GLU A 259 11.65 18.52 24.28
N THR A 260 10.50 17.87 24.47
CA THR A 260 9.76 17.25 23.39
C THR A 260 8.64 18.11 22.85
N ASP A 261 8.22 19.12 23.61
CA ASP A 261 7.00 19.86 23.28
C ASP A 261 7.27 21.37 23.27
N SER A 262 7.34 21.94 22.06
CA SER A 262 6.93 23.34 21.93
C SER A 262 5.55 23.51 22.56
N PRO A 263 5.26 24.62 23.25
CA PRO A 263 3.97 24.82 23.90
C PRO A 263 2.86 24.45 22.92
N LEU A 264 1.82 23.79 23.42
CA LEU A 264 0.59 23.62 22.65
C LEU A 264 0.09 25.02 22.37
N VAL A 265 0.41 25.53 21.19
CA VAL A 265 -0.08 26.82 20.72
C VAL A 265 -1.60 26.69 20.75
N GLU A 266 -2.29 27.71 21.27
CA GLU A 266 -3.73 27.81 21.11
C GLU A 266 -4.08 27.45 19.66
N VAL A 267 -5.04 26.53 19.50
CA VAL A 267 -5.42 26.00 18.18
C VAL A 267 -5.88 27.19 17.34
N SER A 268 -4.96 27.79 16.60
CA SER A 268 -5.32 28.81 15.62
C SER A 268 -6.14 28.13 14.53
N SER A 269 -7.08 28.81 13.97
CA SER A 269 -8.04 28.33 12.95
C SER A 269 -7.39 27.67 11.71
N GLY A 270 -6.07 27.80 11.54
CA GLY A 270 -5.28 27.17 10.46
C GLY A 270 -4.61 25.83 10.82
N SER A 271 -4.81 25.29 12.03
CA SER A 271 -4.10 24.09 12.49
C SER A 271 -4.89 22.77 12.38
N ASN A 272 -6.11 22.80 11.84
CA ASN A 272 -7.00 21.64 11.75
C ASN A 272 -6.69 20.72 10.53
N ILE A 273 -5.42 20.60 10.19
CA ILE A 273 -4.98 19.82 9.01
C ILE A 273 -4.46 18.45 9.44
N MET A 274 -4.85 17.41 8.69
CA MET A 274 -4.38 16.03 8.85
C MET A 274 -3.35 15.69 7.77
N TYR A 275 -2.18 15.24 8.19
CA TYR A 275 -1.08 14.79 7.33
C TYR A 275 -0.86 13.29 7.42
N LYS A 276 -0.94 12.72 8.61
CA LYS A 276 -0.68 11.30 8.87
C LYS A 276 -1.61 10.38 8.08
N GLU A 277 -2.84 10.80 7.90
CA GLU A 277 -3.88 10.05 7.20
C GLU A 277 -3.64 10.00 5.68
N LEU A 278 -2.87 10.92 5.11
CA LEU A 278 -2.41 10.86 3.71
C LEU A 278 -1.46 9.67 3.45
N LEU A 279 -0.84 9.13 4.50
CA LEU A 279 -0.08 7.88 4.44
C LEU A 279 -0.94 6.63 4.68
N GLY A 280 -2.23 6.79 4.71
CA GLY A 280 -3.23 5.73 4.90
C GLY A 280 -4.22 6.06 6.02
N LEU A 281 -5.51 6.12 5.68
CA LEU A 281 -6.60 6.45 6.58
C LEU A 281 -7.20 5.20 7.21
N SER A 282 -7.31 5.20 8.54
CA SER A 282 -8.19 4.34 9.32
C SER A 282 -9.24 5.21 10.01
N THR A 283 -10.50 4.84 9.89
CA THR A 283 -11.61 5.56 10.54
C THR A 283 -11.53 5.51 12.06
N ASN A 284 -10.97 4.45 12.61
CA ASN A 284 -10.86 4.24 14.05
C ASN A 284 -9.40 4.17 14.50
N GLU A 285 -9.08 4.83 15.62
CA GLU A 285 -7.77 4.79 16.26
C GLU A 285 -7.95 4.66 17.78
N SER A 286 -7.33 3.65 18.38
CA SER A 286 -7.36 3.45 19.84
C SER A 286 -6.22 4.23 20.49
N TRP A 287 -6.56 5.03 21.52
CA TRP A 287 -5.60 5.76 22.35
C TRP A 287 -5.51 5.08 23.72
N GLN A 288 -4.73 3.98 23.76
CA GLN A 288 -4.67 3.04 24.88
C GLN A 288 -4.42 3.72 26.25
N LYS A 289 -3.45 4.66 26.33
CA LYS A 289 -3.15 5.39 27.57
C LYS A 289 -4.34 6.17 28.16
N LYS A 290 -5.37 6.42 27.35
CA LYS A 290 -6.59 7.12 27.77
C LYS A 290 -7.81 6.22 27.83
N GLY A 291 -7.70 4.96 27.41
CA GLY A 291 -8.86 4.10 27.25
C GLY A 291 -9.87 4.64 26.23
N ALA A 292 -9.44 5.50 25.31
CA ALA A 292 -10.30 6.25 24.42
C ALA A 292 -10.18 5.77 22.97
N LYS A 293 -11.25 5.95 22.21
CA LYS A 293 -11.32 5.68 20.78
C LYS A 293 -11.55 6.98 20.03
N LEU A 294 -10.72 7.25 19.04
CA LEU A 294 -10.86 8.34 18.09
C LEU A 294 -11.52 7.80 16.84
N THR A 295 -12.60 8.42 16.39
CA THR A 295 -13.30 8.05 15.15
C THR A 295 -13.25 9.23 14.18
N ARG A 296 -12.99 8.95 12.91
CA ARG A 296 -12.99 9.91 11.80
C ARG A 296 -14.11 9.53 10.85
N GLN A 297 -15.01 10.46 10.56
CA GLN A 297 -16.19 10.24 9.72
C GLN A 297 -16.20 11.25 8.57
N ASN A 298 -16.42 10.74 7.38
CA ASN A 298 -16.73 11.49 6.15
C ASN A 298 -17.84 10.73 5.43
N ALA A 299 -18.71 11.42 4.69
CA ALA A 299 -19.88 10.82 4.02
C ALA A 299 -19.44 9.79 2.96
N ASP A 300 -18.41 10.11 2.19
CA ASP A 300 -18.00 9.35 1.00
C ASP A 300 -16.73 8.55 1.23
N ILE A 301 -15.84 9.02 2.13
CA ILE A 301 -14.52 8.46 2.33
C ILE A 301 -14.48 7.66 3.63
N GLN A 302 -14.63 6.36 3.55
CA GLN A 302 -14.56 5.46 4.71
C GLN A 302 -13.15 4.98 5.02
N ARG A 303 -12.29 4.88 4.02
CA ARG A 303 -10.90 4.42 4.15
C ARG A 303 -10.06 4.91 2.98
N PHE A 304 -8.77 5.09 3.24
CA PHE A 304 -7.79 5.35 2.20
C PHE A 304 -6.60 4.40 2.37
N LYS A 305 -6.31 3.66 1.31
CA LYS A 305 -5.18 2.74 1.28
C LYS A 305 -3.87 3.53 1.28
N SER A 306 -2.86 3.07 2.03
CA SER A 306 -1.54 3.71 1.99
C SER A 306 -1.04 3.88 0.55
N PRO A 307 -0.58 5.07 0.16
CA PRO A 307 0.03 5.30 -1.16
C PRO A 307 1.44 4.68 -1.26
N ILE A 308 1.99 4.16 -0.17
CA ILE A 308 3.28 3.48 -0.15
C ILE A 308 3.06 1.98 -0.31
N LEU A 309 3.65 1.40 -1.36
CA LEU A 309 3.70 -0.03 -1.58
C LEU A 309 5.11 -0.55 -1.27
N PHE A 310 5.21 -1.50 -0.35
CA PHE A 310 6.41 -2.29 -0.15
C PHE A 310 6.36 -3.54 -1.00
N LYS A 311 7.41 -3.77 -1.80
CA LYS A 311 7.56 -4.90 -2.71
C LYS A 311 8.82 -5.69 -2.35
N PRO A 312 8.72 -6.67 -1.43
CA PRO A 312 9.85 -7.51 -1.07
C PRO A 312 10.18 -8.49 -2.19
N ILE A 313 11.45 -8.57 -2.54
CA ILE A 313 12.03 -9.55 -3.47
C ILE A 313 13.11 -10.32 -2.75
N LEU A 314 12.98 -11.63 -2.67
CA LEU A 314 14.01 -12.51 -2.13
C LEU A 314 15.12 -12.65 -3.17
N VAL A 315 16.29 -12.17 -2.85
CA VAL A 315 17.52 -12.29 -3.64
C VAL A 315 18.35 -13.42 -3.05
N GLU A 316 18.86 -14.29 -3.91
CA GLU A 316 19.70 -15.44 -3.57
C GLU A 316 21.06 -15.24 -4.24
N GLU A 317 22.12 -15.07 -3.45
CA GLU A 317 23.51 -14.86 -3.90
C GLU A 317 24.42 -15.92 -3.26
N GLY A 318 24.67 -17.01 -4.00
CA GLY A 318 25.39 -18.17 -3.47
C GLY A 318 24.65 -18.78 -2.28
N GLU A 319 25.35 -18.89 -1.14
CA GLU A 319 24.76 -19.42 0.11
C GLU A 319 23.97 -18.36 0.92
N LYS A 320 24.00 -17.09 0.50
CA LYS A 320 23.34 -16.01 1.20
C LYS A 320 22.03 -15.67 0.53
N SER A 321 21.01 -15.41 1.34
CA SER A 321 19.74 -14.87 0.89
C SER A 321 19.31 -13.70 1.75
N TYR A 322 18.71 -12.69 1.10
CA TYR A 322 18.23 -11.49 1.76
C TYR A 322 17.03 -10.92 1.00
N PHE A 323 16.26 -10.06 1.65
CA PHE A 323 15.19 -9.34 0.97
C PHE A 323 15.64 -7.94 0.57
N LYS A 324 15.46 -7.62 -0.70
CA LYS A 324 15.47 -6.25 -1.22
C LYS A 324 14.03 -5.77 -1.28
N VAL A 325 13.72 -4.77 -0.47
CA VAL A 325 12.36 -4.25 -0.33
C VAL A 325 12.24 -2.97 -1.15
N PHE A 326 11.63 -3.08 -2.31
CA PHE A 326 11.37 -1.94 -3.19
C PHE A 326 10.16 -1.14 -2.68
N ILE A 327 10.22 0.16 -2.82
CA ILE A 327 9.18 1.11 -2.41
C ILE A 327 8.65 1.81 -3.65
N TYR A 328 7.35 1.71 -3.87
CA TYR A 328 6.63 2.41 -4.93
C TYR A 328 5.59 3.34 -4.34
N PHE A 329 5.41 4.49 -4.97
CA PHE A 329 4.36 5.44 -4.61
C PHE A 329 3.20 5.36 -5.59
N SER A 330 2.00 5.50 -5.06
CA SER A 330 0.78 5.73 -5.82
C SER A 330 0.33 7.18 -5.61
N PRO A 331 -0.27 7.82 -6.59
CA PRO A 331 -0.85 9.14 -6.42
C PRO A 331 -1.87 9.14 -5.27
N ILE A 332 -1.91 10.22 -4.52
CA ILE A 332 -3.00 10.48 -3.58
C ILE A 332 -4.18 11.02 -4.41
N PRO A 333 -5.34 10.34 -4.41
CA PRO A 333 -6.49 10.79 -5.18
C PRO A 333 -6.93 12.20 -4.80
N GLN A 334 -7.40 12.95 -5.80
CA GLN A 334 -7.76 14.36 -5.60
C GLN A 334 -8.93 14.52 -4.61
N GLU A 335 -9.87 13.58 -4.59
CA GLU A 335 -11.00 13.55 -3.65
C GLU A 335 -10.59 13.39 -2.17
N ILE A 336 -9.37 12.89 -1.91
CA ILE A 336 -8.82 12.79 -0.55
C ILE A 336 -8.26 14.14 -0.09
N ARG A 337 -7.70 14.94 -1.01
CA ARG A 337 -7.09 16.22 -0.69
C ARG A 337 -8.15 17.25 -0.31
N GLY A 338 -7.93 17.95 0.78
CA GLY A 338 -8.89 18.93 1.32
C GLY A 338 -10.17 18.33 1.92
N ALA A 339 -10.36 17.00 1.86
CA ALA A 339 -11.57 16.36 2.40
C ALA A 339 -11.73 16.62 3.90
N SER A 340 -12.94 16.97 4.32
CA SER A 340 -13.29 17.25 5.70
C SER A 340 -13.71 15.97 6.45
N PHE A 341 -13.25 15.84 7.70
CA PHE A 341 -13.59 14.73 8.57
C PHE A 341 -14.13 15.25 9.92
N LYS A 342 -15.24 14.69 10.35
CA LYS A 342 -15.76 14.85 11.70
C LYS A 342 -14.99 13.93 12.63
N ILE A 343 -14.26 14.51 13.58
CA ILE A 343 -13.44 13.79 14.56
C ILE A 343 -14.24 13.70 15.86
N THR A 344 -14.50 12.46 16.29
CA THR A 344 -15.23 12.17 17.52
C THR A 344 -14.33 11.44 18.51
N TRP A 345 -14.36 11.86 19.77
CA TRP A 345 -13.62 11.27 20.86
C TRP A 345 -14.57 10.52 21.79
N SER A 346 -14.34 9.24 22.06
CA SER A 346 -15.29 8.40 22.82
C SER A 346 -15.56 8.88 24.25
N LEU A 347 -14.68 9.67 24.84
CA LEU A 347 -14.88 10.26 26.19
C LEU A 347 -15.61 11.62 26.15
N LYS A 348 -15.83 12.19 24.96
CA LYS A 348 -16.57 13.45 24.74
C LYS A 348 -17.29 13.34 23.37
N PRO A 349 -18.23 12.44 23.23
CA PRO A 349 -18.87 12.19 21.92
C PRO A 349 -19.78 13.34 21.48
N GLU A 350 -20.23 14.18 22.42
CA GLU A 350 -21.09 15.34 22.21
C GLU A 350 -20.37 16.55 21.60
N ASP A 351 -19.02 16.57 21.64
CA ASP A 351 -18.22 17.68 21.14
C ASP A 351 -17.30 17.27 19.96
N PRO A 352 -17.90 16.93 18.80
CA PRO A 352 -17.13 16.58 17.63
C PRO A 352 -16.39 17.79 17.05
N LYS A 353 -15.17 17.57 16.52
CA LYS A 353 -14.37 18.59 15.87
C LYS A 353 -14.21 18.28 14.37
N THR A 354 -13.98 19.30 13.57
CA THR A 354 -13.72 19.12 12.14
C THR A 354 -12.22 19.30 11.86
N MET A 355 -11.65 18.36 11.11
CA MET A 355 -10.30 18.43 10.55
C MET A 355 -10.35 18.17 9.05
N TYR A 356 -9.34 18.66 8.34
CA TYR A 356 -9.25 18.57 6.88
C TYR A 356 -7.98 17.82 6.47
N MET A 357 -8.05 17.00 5.44
CA MET A 357 -6.84 16.47 4.82
C MET A 357 -6.05 17.62 4.20
N ASP A 358 -4.73 17.54 4.27
CA ASP A 358 -3.88 18.52 3.57
C ASP A 358 -4.19 18.52 2.07
N SER A 359 -4.30 19.74 1.50
CA SER A 359 -4.66 19.96 0.09
C SER A 359 -3.43 20.07 -0.82
N ASP A 360 -2.37 20.75 -0.36
CA ASP A 360 -1.35 21.29 -1.24
C ASP A 360 0.11 21.21 -0.75
N PHE A 361 0.33 20.97 0.55
CA PHE A 361 1.68 20.97 1.11
C PHE A 361 2.36 19.59 1.02
N PHE A 362 1.65 18.51 1.41
CA PHE A 362 2.26 17.20 1.57
C PHE A 362 2.34 16.43 0.25
N TYR A 363 3.56 16.27 -0.26
CA TYR A 363 3.89 15.39 -1.37
C TYR A 363 4.81 14.27 -0.87
N ILE A 364 4.44 13.03 -1.17
CA ILE A 364 5.15 11.85 -0.68
C ILE A 364 6.59 11.79 -1.19
N GLU A 365 6.82 12.23 -2.41
CA GLU A 365 8.14 12.28 -3.07
C GLU A 365 9.07 13.26 -2.33
N SER A 366 8.58 14.45 -1.99
CA SER A 366 9.31 15.47 -1.24
C SER A 366 9.65 14.97 0.16
N TYR A 367 8.67 14.34 0.82
CA TYR A 367 8.86 13.75 2.14
C TYR A 367 9.91 12.63 2.13
N PHE A 368 9.86 11.72 1.17
CA PHE A 368 10.87 10.65 1.04
C PHE A 368 12.24 11.16 0.61
N THR A 369 12.29 12.23 -0.16
CA THR A 369 13.56 12.92 -0.47
C THR A 369 14.19 13.48 0.80
N TRP A 370 13.40 14.08 1.68
CA TRP A 370 13.86 14.54 2.99
C TRP A 370 14.36 13.35 3.85
N ILE A 371 13.61 12.25 3.93
CA ILE A 371 14.04 11.02 4.63
C ILE A 371 15.39 10.54 4.09
N TYR A 372 15.52 10.45 2.77
CA TYR A 372 16.73 9.97 2.11
C TYR A 372 17.95 10.85 2.41
N ASN A 373 17.78 12.16 2.39
CA ASN A 373 18.86 13.11 2.68
C ASN A 373 19.33 13.03 4.15
N ASN A 374 18.44 12.67 5.07
CA ASN A 374 18.72 12.54 6.49
C ASN A 374 19.01 11.10 6.94
N LYS A 375 19.00 10.11 6.06
CA LYS A 375 18.98 8.67 6.39
C LYS A 375 20.09 8.23 7.37
N SER A 376 21.30 8.75 7.23
CA SER A 376 22.46 8.34 8.03
C SER A 376 22.40 8.79 9.50
N GLY A 377 21.56 9.77 9.83
CA GLY A 377 21.37 10.27 11.19
C GLY A 377 19.91 10.27 11.65
N LEU A 378 19.01 9.73 10.83
CA LEU A 378 17.58 9.86 11.05
C LEU A 378 17.13 9.20 12.37
N ILE A 379 17.51 7.97 12.63
CA ILE A 379 17.08 7.24 13.84
C ILE A 379 17.64 7.89 15.10
N PRO A 380 18.94 8.23 15.21
CA PRO A 380 19.45 9.03 16.32
C PRO A 380 18.70 10.36 16.52
N MET A 381 18.42 11.08 15.45
CA MET A 381 17.68 12.36 15.50
C MET A 381 16.25 12.21 16.01
N LEU A 382 15.60 11.07 15.74
CA LEU A 382 14.22 10.80 16.15
C LEU A 382 14.09 10.13 17.52
N ALA A 383 15.16 9.52 18.02
CA ALA A 383 15.18 8.88 19.34
C ALA A 383 15.13 9.92 20.46
N SER A 384 14.30 9.66 21.47
CA SER A 384 14.19 10.51 22.66
C SER A 384 14.88 9.90 23.89
N SER A 385 15.31 8.64 23.80
CA SER A 385 16.04 7.94 24.86
C SER A 385 17.48 7.71 24.42
N ASP A 386 18.42 7.77 25.35
CA ASP A 386 19.80 7.34 25.09
C ASP A 386 19.77 5.85 24.65
N PRO A 387 20.29 5.54 23.46
CA PRO A 387 20.36 4.16 22.99
C PRO A 387 21.03 3.21 23.99
N ASN A 388 22.03 3.68 24.74
CA ASN A 388 22.77 2.88 25.71
C ASN A 388 21.94 2.52 26.96
N SER A 389 20.84 3.22 27.21
CA SER A 389 19.92 2.95 28.32
C SER A 389 18.83 1.92 27.98
N LEU A 390 18.76 1.47 26.73
CA LEU A 390 17.75 0.53 26.26
C LEU A 390 18.03 -0.90 26.73
N SER A 391 16.97 -1.69 26.89
CA SER A 391 17.12 -3.14 27.07
C SER A 391 17.76 -3.78 25.82
N LYS A 392 18.39 -4.94 25.96
CA LYS A 392 19.05 -5.64 24.83
C LYS A 392 18.13 -5.82 23.61
N SER A 393 16.85 -6.13 23.84
CA SER A 393 15.88 -6.31 22.75
C SER A 393 15.57 -5.00 22.05
N HIS A 394 15.40 -3.91 22.77
CA HIS A 394 15.15 -2.59 22.22
C HIS A 394 16.39 -2.03 21.52
N GLN A 395 17.58 -2.28 22.06
CA GLN A 395 18.85 -1.94 21.41
C GLN A 395 18.98 -2.63 20.07
N SER A 396 18.73 -3.95 20.00
CA SER A 396 18.76 -4.71 18.74
C SER A 396 17.76 -4.19 17.72
N ARG A 397 16.56 -3.77 18.16
CA ARG A 397 15.55 -3.15 17.30
C ARG A 397 15.98 -1.78 16.80
N TYR A 398 16.57 -0.95 17.67
CA TYR A 398 17.14 0.35 17.32
C TYR A 398 18.23 0.21 16.25
N ASP A 399 19.18 -0.71 16.46
CA ASP A 399 20.27 -0.96 15.51
C ASP A 399 19.76 -1.47 14.17
N THR A 400 18.71 -2.28 14.20
CA THR A 400 18.05 -2.78 12.98
C THR A 400 17.42 -1.63 12.21
N LEU A 401 16.67 -0.75 12.87
CA LEU A 401 16.08 0.44 12.25
C LEU A 401 17.16 1.35 11.64
N ASN A 402 18.23 1.60 12.38
CA ASN A 402 19.34 2.43 11.90
C ASN A 402 19.96 1.82 10.62
N ARG A 403 20.19 0.51 10.59
CA ARG A 403 20.67 -0.19 9.40
C ARG A 403 19.69 -0.12 8.22
N LEU A 404 18.38 -0.25 8.48
CA LEU A 404 17.36 -0.14 7.42
C LEU A 404 17.38 1.24 6.76
N PHE A 405 17.34 2.30 7.56
CA PHE A 405 17.36 3.66 7.01
C PHE A 405 18.70 3.98 6.32
N ASN A 406 19.83 3.57 6.88
CA ASN A 406 21.15 3.73 6.24
C ASN A 406 21.24 3.01 4.90
N SER A 407 20.56 1.88 4.74
CA SER A 407 20.52 1.11 3.48
C SER A 407 19.56 1.67 2.44
N LEU A 408 18.76 2.70 2.78
CA LEU A 408 17.80 3.31 1.86
C LEU A 408 18.52 3.90 0.66
N THR A 409 18.13 3.48 -0.52
CA THR A 409 18.74 3.85 -1.81
C THR A 409 17.64 4.29 -2.76
N LYS A 410 17.94 5.27 -3.64
CA LYS A 410 17.07 5.61 -4.78
C LYS A 410 17.07 4.48 -5.78
N GLY A 411 15.90 4.17 -6.33
CA GLY A 411 15.70 3.10 -7.29
C GLY A 411 15.97 3.48 -8.73
#